data_46bc09deb908bb05c619c87094152c02
#
_entry.id   46bc09deb908bb05c619c87094152c02
#
_cell.length_a   1.000
_cell.length_b   1.000
_cell.length_c   1.000
_cell.angle_alpha   90.00
_cell.angle_beta   90.00
_cell.angle_gamma   90.00
#
_symmetry.space_group_name_H-M   'P 1'
#
loop_
_entity.id
_entity.type
_entity.pdbx_description
1 polymer ?
#
loop_
_entity_poly.entity_id
_entity_poly.type
_entity_poly.pdbx_seq_one_letter_code
_entity_poly.pdbx_strand_id
1 'polypeptide(L)'
;MNSTNTTDTLSQAEIFKRFAIYGDLVSFKPFGGGHINGTYLSVWNQAGTQVRYTHQRINRRVFQNPAAVIENIRRITEHIAAKLIAEAEPAATIATQPTPQPGTAAVPVSRQVLTLIPAKDGRYFYIDPAGEYWRTYLFIEDAVTYERMESSALARKAGTAIGAFQRQLSDYRGPALHETIPD
;
A
#
# COMPACT_ATOMS: atom_id res chain seq x y z
N MET A 1 9.15 18.84 -29.74
CA MET A 1 7.76 19.27 -29.42
C MET A 1 6.97 18.03 -29.09
N ASN A 2 6.88 17.69 -27.79
CA ASN A 2 6.20 16.48 -27.33
C ASN A 2 4.74 16.81 -27.07
N SER A 3 3.87 16.45 -28.01
CA SER A 3 2.43 16.39 -27.81
C SER A 3 2.09 15.12 -27.02
N THR A 4 2.48 15.06 -25.74
CA THR A 4 2.13 13.94 -24.87
C THR A 4 1.05 14.36 -23.88
N ASN A 5 -0.15 13.85 -24.10
CA ASN A 5 -0.96 13.22 -23.07
C ASN A 5 -1.94 14.02 -22.24
N THR A 6 -2.68 14.95 -22.80
CA THR A 6 -3.89 15.44 -22.11
C THR A 6 -4.96 14.34 -22.03
N THR A 7 -5.02 13.47 -23.04
CA THR A 7 -6.01 12.37 -23.10
C THR A 7 -5.67 11.23 -22.13
N ASP A 8 -4.37 10.87 -22.01
CA ASP A 8 -3.92 9.82 -21.09
C ASP A 8 -4.05 10.26 -19.63
N THR A 9 -3.82 11.53 -19.33
CA THR A 9 -3.96 12.12 -18.00
C THR A 9 -5.42 12.13 -17.52
N LEU A 10 -6.37 12.46 -18.35
CA LEU A 10 -7.80 12.41 -18.02
C LEU A 10 -8.28 10.98 -17.80
N SER A 11 -7.78 10.02 -18.59
CA SER A 11 -8.06 8.59 -18.43
C SER A 11 -7.62 8.08 -17.06
N GLN A 12 -6.44 8.48 -16.56
CA GLN A 12 -5.94 8.07 -15.24
C GLN A 12 -6.79 8.61 -14.10
N ALA A 13 -7.21 9.87 -14.15
CA ALA A 13 -8.10 10.44 -13.14
C ALA A 13 -9.42 9.67 -13.03
N GLU A 14 -9.99 9.24 -14.15
CA GLU A 14 -11.20 8.43 -14.15
C GLU A 14 -10.95 7.02 -13.58
N ILE A 15 -9.78 6.42 -13.82
CA ILE A 15 -9.39 5.14 -13.24
C ILE A 15 -9.28 5.28 -11.71
N PHE A 16 -8.66 6.35 -11.20
CA PHE A 16 -8.51 6.56 -9.75
C PHE A 16 -9.86 6.70 -9.04
N LYS A 17 -10.84 7.33 -9.69
CA LYS A 17 -12.21 7.45 -9.18
C LYS A 17 -12.99 6.12 -9.15
N ARG A 18 -12.45 5.04 -9.73
CA ARG A 18 -13.03 3.70 -9.62
C ARG A 18 -12.78 3.02 -8.27
N PHE A 19 -11.87 3.54 -7.47
CA PHE A 19 -11.60 3.06 -6.13
C PHE A 19 -12.50 3.73 -5.09
N ALA A 20 -12.69 3.06 -3.95
CA ALA A 20 -13.51 3.54 -2.85
C ALA A 20 -12.80 4.65 -2.05
N ILE A 21 -12.43 5.71 -2.75
CA ILE A 21 -11.85 6.93 -2.19
C ILE A 21 -12.96 7.98 -2.14
N TYR A 22 -13.13 8.57 -0.95
CA TYR A 22 -14.09 9.65 -0.74
C TYR A 22 -13.44 11.01 -0.99
N GLY A 23 -14.27 12.03 -1.28
CA GLY A 23 -13.83 13.40 -1.52
C GLY A 23 -13.43 13.66 -2.96
N ASP A 24 -12.73 14.79 -3.17
CA ASP A 24 -12.40 15.30 -4.48
C ASP A 24 -10.93 15.11 -4.80
N LEU A 25 -10.63 14.64 -6.02
CA LEU A 25 -9.27 14.54 -6.53
C LEU A 25 -8.71 15.95 -6.76
N VAL A 26 -7.69 16.32 -5.98
CA VAL A 26 -7.03 17.63 -6.08
C VAL A 26 -5.93 17.61 -7.14
N SER A 27 -5.08 16.59 -7.11
CA SER A 27 -3.96 16.47 -8.03
C SER A 27 -3.45 15.04 -8.12
N PHE A 28 -2.70 14.71 -9.17
CA PHE A 28 -1.91 13.49 -9.24
C PHE A 28 -0.68 13.69 -10.14
N LYS A 29 0.31 12.82 -9.95
CA LYS A 29 1.55 12.82 -10.73
C LYS A 29 2.16 11.42 -10.78
N PRO A 30 3.00 11.11 -11.78
CA PRO A 30 3.88 9.94 -11.71
C PRO A 30 4.73 9.99 -10.44
N PHE A 31 4.99 8.83 -9.85
CA PHE A 31 5.68 8.74 -8.57
C PHE A 31 6.62 7.53 -8.52
N GLY A 32 7.84 7.76 -7.96
CA GLY A 32 8.85 6.71 -7.78
C GLY A 32 9.69 6.43 -9.03
N GLY A 33 10.86 5.84 -8.82
CA GLY A 33 11.81 5.42 -9.86
C GLY A 33 11.65 3.95 -10.28
N GLY A 34 10.57 3.27 -9.86
CA GLY A 34 10.36 1.85 -10.17
C GLY A 34 10.14 1.61 -11.66
N HIS A 35 10.85 0.64 -12.23
CA HIS A 35 10.80 0.32 -13.67
C HIS A 35 9.81 -0.78 -14.03
N ILE A 36 9.18 -1.43 -13.04
CA ILE A 36 8.30 -2.57 -13.27
C ILE A 36 6.85 -2.10 -13.46
N ASN A 37 6.29 -1.40 -12.47
CA ASN A 37 4.91 -0.94 -12.49
C ASN A 37 4.80 0.55 -12.76
N GLY A 38 3.80 0.98 -13.52
CA GLY A 38 3.45 2.40 -13.61
C GLY A 38 2.85 2.87 -12.29
N THR A 39 3.54 3.78 -11.58
CA THR A 39 3.12 4.23 -10.25
C THR A 39 2.77 5.72 -10.27
N TYR A 40 1.68 6.08 -9.58
CA TYR A 40 1.17 7.44 -9.46
C TYR A 40 0.83 7.76 -8.01
N LEU A 41 1.10 8.99 -7.61
CA LEU A 41 0.66 9.57 -6.35
C LEU A 41 -0.52 10.50 -6.63
N SER A 42 -1.62 10.33 -5.92
CA SER A 42 -2.76 11.25 -5.95
C SER A 42 -2.99 11.91 -4.59
N VAL A 43 -3.55 13.12 -4.62
CA VAL A 43 -3.97 13.89 -3.45
C VAL A 43 -5.48 14.11 -3.54
N TRP A 44 -6.18 13.80 -2.48
CA TRP A 44 -7.63 13.94 -2.37
C TRP A 44 -8.00 14.83 -1.20
N ASN A 45 -8.97 15.72 -1.41
CA ASN A 45 -9.56 16.52 -0.34
C ASN A 45 -10.74 15.76 0.28
N GLN A 46 -10.57 15.36 1.55
CA GLN A 46 -11.59 14.64 2.31
C GLN A 46 -12.07 15.54 3.45
N ALA A 47 -13.13 16.28 3.20
CA ALA A 47 -13.72 17.23 4.15
C ALA A 47 -12.69 18.23 4.75
N GLY A 48 -11.83 18.79 3.91
CA GLY A 48 -10.79 19.74 4.30
C GLY A 48 -9.44 19.11 4.64
N THR A 49 -9.36 17.79 4.80
CA THR A 49 -8.09 17.07 5.01
C THR A 49 -7.56 16.52 3.70
N GLN A 50 -6.28 16.74 3.45
CA GLN A 50 -5.62 16.14 2.29
C GLN A 50 -5.13 14.73 2.63
N VAL A 51 -5.58 13.74 1.87
CA VAL A 51 -5.16 12.34 1.98
C VAL A 51 -4.50 11.91 0.67
N ARG A 52 -3.38 11.21 0.80
CA ARG A 52 -2.59 10.74 -0.34
C ARG A 52 -2.80 9.25 -0.60
N TYR A 53 -2.84 8.88 -1.88
CA TYR A 53 -2.96 7.49 -2.31
C TYR A 53 -1.93 7.17 -3.38
N THR A 54 -1.47 5.93 -3.38
CA THR A 54 -0.63 5.37 -4.44
C THR A 54 -1.46 4.48 -5.34
N HIS A 55 -1.42 4.75 -6.64
CA HIS A 55 -2.05 3.92 -7.66
C HIS A 55 -0.98 3.24 -8.48
N GLN A 56 -1.14 1.96 -8.76
CA GLN A 56 -0.20 1.20 -9.58
C GLN A 56 -0.89 0.46 -10.70
N ARG A 57 -0.41 0.68 -11.92
CA ARG A 57 -0.70 -0.15 -13.08
C ARG A 57 0.27 -1.33 -13.05
N ILE A 58 -0.26 -2.53 -12.92
CA ILE A 58 0.53 -3.76 -12.79
C ILE A 58 1.08 -4.17 -14.15
N ASN A 59 2.37 -4.39 -14.23
CA ASN A 59 3.01 -4.86 -15.46
C ASN A 59 2.70 -6.34 -15.71
N ARG A 60 1.81 -6.59 -16.65
CA ARG A 60 1.36 -7.94 -17.03
C ARG A 60 2.44 -8.79 -17.74
N ARG A 61 3.52 -8.16 -18.22
CA ARG A 61 4.66 -8.91 -18.78
C ARG A 61 5.49 -9.57 -17.68
N VAL A 62 5.56 -8.95 -16.52
CA VAL A 62 6.25 -9.48 -15.33
C VAL A 62 5.29 -10.34 -14.50
N PHE A 63 4.09 -9.84 -14.25
CA PHE A 63 3.07 -10.54 -13.45
C PHE A 63 1.95 -11.04 -14.36
N GLN A 64 2.06 -12.30 -14.82
CA GLN A 64 1.11 -12.88 -15.77
C GLN A 64 -0.31 -13.00 -15.20
N ASN A 65 -0.44 -13.13 -13.88
CA ASN A 65 -1.72 -13.12 -13.17
C ASN A 65 -1.77 -12.00 -12.13
N PRO A 66 -2.07 -10.74 -12.51
CA PRO A 66 -2.13 -9.62 -11.59
C PRO A 66 -3.17 -9.78 -10.46
N ALA A 67 -4.28 -10.46 -10.72
CA ALA A 67 -5.29 -10.71 -9.70
C ALA A 67 -4.73 -11.59 -8.57
N ALA A 68 -3.96 -12.63 -8.90
CA ALA A 68 -3.29 -13.49 -7.93
C ALA A 68 -2.25 -12.73 -7.09
N VAL A 69 -1.48 -11.83 -7.73
CA VAL A 69 -0.53 -10.94 -7.01
C VAL A 69 -1.26 -10.10 -5.96
N ILE A 70 -2.36 -9.47 -6.37
CA ILE A 70 -3.13 -8.58 -5.49
C ILE A 70 -3.79 -9.37 -4.36
N GLU A 71 -4.29 -10.57 -4.65
CA GLU A 71 -4.87 -11.46 -3.66
C GLU A 71 -3.82 -11.91 -2.62
N ASN A 72 -2.61 -12.26 -3.03
CA ASN A 72 -1.51 -12.55 -2.10
C ASN A 72 -1.23 -11.37 -1.18
N ILE A 73 -1.13 -10.17 -1.74
CA ILE A 73 -0.88 -8.95 -0.96
C ILE A 73 -2.02 -8.74 0.05
N ARG A 74 -3.27 -8.85 -0.38
CA ARG A 74 -4.44 -8.70 0.48
C ARG A 74 -4.37 -9.66 1.68
N ARG A 75 -4.20 -10.95 1.42
CA ARG A 75 -4.15 -12.00 2.46
C ARG A 75 -3.04 -11.72 3.48
N ILE A 76 -1.85 -11.38 3.00
CA ILE A 76 -0.70 -11.11 3.86
C ILE A 76 -0.90 -9.84 4.68
N THR A 77 -1.36 -8.77 4.07
CA THR A 77 -1.56 -7.50 4.77
C THR A 77 -2.70 -7.58 5.79
N GLU A 78 -3.79 -8.28 5.48
CA GLU A 78 -4.88 -8.53 6.41
C GLU A 78 -4.43 -9.39 7.61
N HIS A 79 -3.65 -10.45 7.38
CA HIS A 79 -3.09 -11.29 8.45
C HIS A 79 -2.21 -10.46 9.39
N ILE A 80 -1.27 -9.68 8.86
CA ILE A 80 -0.39 -8.83 9.67
C ILE A 80 -1.19 -7.76 10.41
N ALA A 81 -2.16 -7.12 9.75
CA ALA A 81 -2.99 -6.10 10.39
C ALA A 81 -3.79 -6.68 11.57
N ALA A 82 -4.38 -7.87 11.40
CA ALA A 82 -5.11 -8.56 12.48
C ALA A 82 -4.19 -8.85 13.69
N LYS A 83 -2.95 -9.29 13.46
CA LYS A 83 -1.98 -9.50 14.54
C LYS A 83 -1.63 -8.21 15.26
N LEU A 84 -1.32 -7.15 14.53
CA LEU A 84 -0.98 -5.86 15.11
C LEU A 84 -2.13 -5.27 15.94
N ILE A 85 -3.38 -5.47 15.52
CA ILE A 85 -4.56 -5.07 16.28
C ILE A 85 -4.65 -5.90 17.57
N ALA A 86 -4.55 -7.23 17.48
CA ALA A 86 -4.61 -8.11 18.64
C ALA A 86 -3.48 -7.86 19.65
N GLU A 87 -2.29 -7.51 19.19
CA GLU A 87 -1.16 -7.15 20.04
C GLU A 87 -1.34 -5.78 20.73
N ALA A 88 -2.12 -4.89 20.12
CA ALA A 88 -2.39 -3.56 20.69
C ALA A 88 -3.52 -3.56 21.76
N GLU A 89 -4.45 -4.53 21.73
CA GLU A 89 -5.59 -4.59 22.64
C GLU A 89 -5.26 -4.98 24.11
N PRO A 90 -4.26 -5.84 24.45
CA PRO A 90 -4.01 -6.24 25.82
C PRO A 90 -3.53 -5.11 26.75
N ALA A 91 -3.08 -4.00 26.22
CA ALA A 91 -2.63 -2.86 27.01
C ALA A 91 -3.78 -1.99 27.57
N ALA A 92 -5.01 -2.19 27.11
CA ALA A 92 -6.16 -1.37 27.51
C ALA A 92 -6.93 -1.88 28.74
N THR A 93 -6.66 -3.11 29.23
CA THR A 93 -7.53 -3.77 30.23
C THR A 93 -7.04 -3.67 31.68
N ILE A 94 -5.81 -3.29 31.97
CA ILE A 94 -5.30 -3.15 33.35
C ILE A 94 -4.32 -1.95 33.43
N ALA A 95 -4.78 -0.73 33.24
CA ALA A 95 -4.00 0.41 33.69
C ALA A 95 -4.94 1.55 34.11
N THR A 96 -4.97 1.79 35.43
CA THR A 96 -5.19 3.11 36.01
C THR A 96 -4.37 4.11 35.20
N GLN A 97 -5.01 5.02 34.49
CA GLN A 97 -4.41 5.88 33.48
C GLN A 97 -3.12 6.58 33.95
N PRO A 98 -1.95 6.28 33.39
CA PRO A 98 -0.87 7.26 33.38
C PRO A 98 -1.20 8.28 32.30
N THR A 99 -1.13 9.56 32.65
CA THR A 99 -1.19 10.69 31.72
C THR A 99 -0.34 10.41 30.47
N PRO A 100 -0.88 10.57 29.25
CA PRO A 100 -0.10 10.33 28.02
C PRO A 100 1.10 11.28 28.01
N GLN A 101 2.32 10.73 28.04
CA GLN A 101 3.51 11.51 27.78
C GLN A 101 3.55 11.91 26.30
N PRO A 102 3.83 13.18 25.96
CA PRO A 102 4.02 13.60 24.58
C PRO A 102 5.19 12.80 23.96
N GLY A 103 4.93 12.01 22.93
CA GLY A 103 5.95 11.28 22.16
C GLY A 103 5.81 9.75 22.08
N THR A 104 4.86 9.13 22.78
CA THR A 104 4.64 7.66 22.77
C THR A 104 3.31 7.24 22.18
N ALA A 105 2.76 8.01 21.23
CA ALA A 105 1.60 7.53 20.48
C ALA A 105 1.95 6.27 19.69
N ALA A 106 1.22 5.17 19.90
CA ALA A 106 1.39 3.95 19.15
C ALA A 106 1.27 4.25 17.65
N VAL A 107 2.20 3.70 16.85
CA VAL A 107 2.15 3.88 15.39
C VAL A 107 0.88 3.21 14.87
N PRO A 108 0.00 3.93 14.15
CA PRO A 108 -1.23 3.34 13.61
C PRO A 108 -0.93 2.11 12.73
N VAL A 109 -1.78 1.09 12.75
CA VAL A 109 -1.63 -0.13 11.94
C VAL A 109 -1.49 0.20 10.45
N SER A 110 -2.24 1.20 9.96
CA SER A 110 -2.15 1.69 8.57
C SER A 110 -0.78 2.26 8.17
N ARG A 111 0.09 2.54 9.13
CA ARG A 111 1.50 2.93 8.88
C ARG A 111 2.49 1.78 9.05
N GLN A 112 2.06 0.64 9.58
CA GLN A 112 2.89 -0.53 9.81
C GLN A 112 2.68 -1.61 8.74
N VAL A 113 1.54 -1.59 8.05
CA VAL A 113 1.20 -2.53 6.99
C VAL A 113 0.54 -1.80 5.82
N LEU A 114 0.75 -2.30 4.61
CA LEU A 114 0.14 -1.75 3.40
C LEU A 114 -1.38 -1.85 3.48
N THR A 115 -2.08 -0.73 3.32
CA THR A 115 -3.55 -0.64 3.34
C THR A 115 -4.07 -0.54 1.92
N LEU A 116 -4.56 -1.67 1.38
CA LEU A 116 -5.21 -1.70 0.07
C LEU A 116 -6.57 -1.00 0.11
N ILE A 117 -6.88 -0.24 -0.93
CA ILE A 117 -8.17 0.41 -1.12
C ILE A 117 -8.95 -0.40 -2.17
N PRO A 118 -10.15 -0.93 -1.84
CA PRO A 118 -10.94 -1.66 -2.80
C PRO A 118 -11.46 -0.74 -3.92
N ALA A 119 -11.72 -1.31 -5.06
CA ALA A 119 -12.52 -0.65 -6.10
C ALA A 119 -13.98 -0.59 -5.66
N LYS A 120 -14.79 0.26 -6.29
CA LYS A 120 -16.21 0.46 -5.95
C LYS A 120 -17.08 -0.78 -6.15
N ASP A 121 -16.60 -1.76 -6.89
CA ASP A 121 -17.23 -3.08 -7.06
C ASP A 121 -16.82 -4.12 -5.99
N GLY A 122 -16.02 -3.71 -5.00
CA GLY A 122 -15.55 -4.53 -3.89
C GLY A 122 -14.28 -5.34 -4.18
N ARG A 123 -13.79 -5.40 -5.40
CA ARG A 123 -12.51 -6.05 -5.73
C ARG A 123 -11.35 -5.15 -5.31
N TYR A 124 -10.20 -5.74 -5.00
CA TYR A 124 -8.99 -4.97 -4.68
C TYR A 124 -8.17 -4.56 -5.91
N PHE A 125 -8.78 -4.61 -7.08
CA PHE A 125 -8.22 -4.13 -8.34
C PHE A 125 -9.33 -3.62 -9.26
N TYR A 126 -8.97 -2.76 -10.19
CA TYR A 126 -9.81 -2.34 -11.30
C TYR A 126 -9.14 -2.74 -12.61
N ILE A 127 -9.93 -3.21 -13.58
CA ILE A 127 -9.47 -3.47 -14.94
C ILE A 127 -9.99 -2.34 -15.81
N ASP A 128 -9.09 -1.61 -16.43
CA ASP A 128 -9.47 -0.52 -17.32
C ASP A 128 -9.94 -1.02 -18.71
N PRO A 129 -10.49 -0.16 -19.56
CA PRO A 129 -10.95 -0.56 -20.91
C PRO A 129 -9.85 -1.12 -21.82
N ALA A 130 -8.57 -0.85 -21.53
CA ALA A 130 -7.43 -1.42 -22.23
C ALA A 130 -7.01 -2.81 -21.68
N GLY A 131 -7.70 -3.30 -20.63
CA GLY A 131 -7.41 -4.57 -19.99
C GLY A 131 -6.26 -4.50 -18.98
N GLU A 132 -5.81 -3.30 -18.62
CA GLU A 132 -4.73 -3.13 -17.66
C GLU A 132 -5.27 -3.19 -16.22
N TYR A 133 -4.52 -3.85 -15.34
CA TYR A 133 -4.87 -4.01 -13.94
C TYR A 133 -4.30 -2.89 -13.10
N TRP A 134 -5.16 -2.29 -12.29
CA TRP A 134 -4.83 -1.21 -11.37
C TRP A 134 -5.13 -1.61 -9.94
N ARG A 135 -4.24 -1.26 -9.01
CA ARG A 135 -4.47 -1.35 -7.57
C ARG A 135 -4.19 -0.01 -6.92
N THR A 136 -4.83 0.22 -5.76
CA THR A 136 -4.63 1.43 -4.98
C THR A 136 -4.37 1.07 -3.53
N TYR A 137 -3.50 1.81 -2.88
CA TYR A 137 -3.26 1.73 -1.45
C TYR A 137 -3.02 3.11 -0.85
N LEU A 138 -3.26 3.21 0.45
CA LEU A 138 -3.00 4.42 1.22
C LEU A 138 -1.50 4.75 1.12
N PHE A 139 -1.18 6.01 0.86
CA PHE A 139 0.23 6.42 0.80
C PHE A 139 0.89 6.29 2.18
N ILE A 140 2.09 5.75 2.21
CA ILE A 140 2.88 5.63 3.45
C ILE A 140 3.62 6.94 3.66
N GLU A 141 3.16 7.73 4.63
CA GLU A 141 3.72 9.02 4.96
C GLU A 141 5.08 8.88 5.66
N ASP A 142 5.94 9.90 5.51
CA ASP A 142 7.25 10.01 6.18
C ASP A 142 8.20 8.83 5.92
N ALA A 143 7.99 8.07 4.82
CA ALA A 143 8.90 7.02 4.40
C ALA A 143 10.09 7.59 3.62
N VAL A 144 11.28 7.13 3.95
CA VAL A 144 12.52 7.46 3.24
C VAL A 144 12.98 6.24 2.46
N THR A 145 13.24 6.43 1.17
CA THR A 145 13.76 5.37 0.29
C THR A 145 15.27 5.49 0.17
N TYR A 146 15.97 4.38 0.33
CA TYR A 146 17.42 4.26 0.13
C TYR A 146 17.69 3.41 -1.10
N GLU A 147 18.42 3.95 -2.05
CA GLU A 147 18.81 3.22 -3.27
C GLU A 147 20.00 2.29 -3.03
N ARG A 148 20.77 2.56 -2.00
CA ARG A 148 21.97 1.80 -1.65
C ARG A 148 22.04 1.57 -0.14
N MET A 149 22.68 0.47 0.25
CA MET A 149 22.98 0.16 1.64
C MET A 149 24.30 0.86 2.05
N GLU A 150 24.18 2.09 2.53
CA GLU A 150 25.34 2.97 2.76
C GLU A 150 26.06 2.72 4.10
N SER A 151 25.44 1.95 5.01
CA SER A 151 26.05 1.66 6.32
C SER A 151 25.63 0.32 6.90
N SER A 152 26.49 -0.23 7.76
CA SER A 152 26.17 -1.45 8.52
C SER A 152 24.95 -1.27 9.45
N ALA A 153 24.74 -0.06 9.94
CA ALA A 153 23.57 0.27 10.76
C ALA A 153 22.27 0.20 9.91
N LEU A 154 22.29 0.70 8.69
CA LEU A 154 21.15 0.61 7.75
C LEU A 154 20.90 -0.85 7.35
N ALA A 155 21.97 -1.61 7.06
CA ALA A 155 21.87 -3.04 6.76
C ALA A 155 21.24 -3.83 7.91
N ARG A 156 21.62 -3.53 9.15
CA ARG A 156 21.03 -4.15 10.34
C ARG A 156 19.55 -3.82 10.48
N LYS A 157 19.15 -2.56 10.27
CA LYS A 157 17.73 -2.16 10.28
C LYS A 157 16.92 -2.91 9.23
N ALA A 158 17.44 -3.03 8.01
CA ALA A 158 16.79 -3.77 6.93
C ALA A 158 16.64 -5.27 7.29
N GLY A 159 17.69 -5.91 7.79
CA GLY A 159 17.65 -7.31 8.23
C GLY A 159 16.67 -7.52 9.39
N THR A 160 16.62 -6.60 10.35
CA THR A 160 15.64 -6.65 11.45
C THR A 160 14.20 -6.54 10.92
N ALA A 161 13.95 -5.64 9.96
CA ALA A 161 12.62 -5.49 9.36
C ALA A 161 12.18 -6.74 8.59
N ILE A 162 13.08 -7.34 7.81
CA ILE A 162 12.83 -8.60 7.09
C ILE A 162 12.54 -9.73 8.10
N GLY A 163 13.34 -9.88 9.14
CA GLY A 163 13.13 -10.90 10.17
C GLY A 163 11.81 -10.69 10.94
N ALA A 164 11.43 -9.45 11.21
CA ALA A 164 10.15 -9.13 11.82
C ALA A 164 8.98 -9.52 10.89
N PHE A 165 9.07 -9.21 9.61
CA PHE A 165 8.08 -9.61 8.60
C PHE A 165 7.93 -11.13 8.52
N GLN A 166 9.03 -11.88 8.45
CA GLN A 166 8.99 -13.36 8.46
C GLN A 166 8.34 -13.92 9.73
N ARG A 167 8.65 -13.35 10.90
CA ARG A 167 8.02 -13.74 12.17
C ARG A 167 6.51 -13.45 12.17
N GLN A 168 6.08 -12.33 11.62
CA GLN A 168 4.65 -12.02 11.50
C GLN A 168 3.89 -13.03 10.64
N LEU A 169 4.56 -13.66 9.67
CA LEU A 169 3.98 -14.65 8.76
C LEU A 169 4.15 -16.10 9.22
N SER A 170 4.95 -16.38 10.24
CA SER A 170 5.27 -17.76 10.67
C SER A 170 4.07 -18.60 11.07
N ASP A 171 3.00 -17.98 11.48
CA ASP A 171 1.73 -18.61 11.90
C ASP A 171 0.57 -18.38 10.89
N TYR A 172 0.88 -17.92 9.68
CA TYR A 172 -0.13 -17.78 8.64
C TYR A 172 -0.77 -19.15 8.32
N ARG A 173 -2.09 -19.24 8.51
CA ARG A 173 -2.90 -20.46 8.31
C ARG A 173 -3.89 -20.34 7.16
N GLY A 174 -3.80 -19.27 6.38
CA GLY A 174 -4.64 -19.09 5.20
C GLY A 174 -4.27 -20.08 4.08
N PRO A 175 -5.02 -20.06 2.96
CA PRO A 175 -4.70 -20.84 1.78
C PRO A 175 -3.28 -20.55 1.27
N ALA A 176 -2.66 -21.52 0.61
CA ALA A 176 -1.36 -21.33 -0.02
C ALA A 176 -1.37 -20.08 -0.92
N LEU A 177 -0.29 -19.33 -0.89
CA LEU A 177 -0.12 -18.18 -1.76
C LEU A 177 0.02 -18.64 -3.22
N HIS A 178 -0.48 -17.81 -4.12
CA HIS A 178 -0.31 -18.04 -5.55
C HIS A 178 1.15 -17.84 -5.94
N GLU A 179 1.66 -18.69 -6.79
CA GLU A 179 2.91 -18.46 -7.48
C GLU A 179 2.72 -17.38 -8.54
N THR A 180 3.43 -16.27 -8.41
CA THR A 180 3.15 -15.05 -9.18
C THR A 180 4.30 -14.58 -10.07
N ILE A 181 5.50 -15.11 -9.82
CA ILE A 181 6.68 -14.91 -10.65
C ILE A 181 7.12 -16.31 -11.08
N PRO A 182 7.07 -16.64 -12.37
CA PRO A 182 7.60 -17.93 -12.85
C PRO A 182 9.11 -18.00 -12.63
N ASP A 183 9.61 -19.18 -12.33
CA ASP A 183 11.04 -19.50 -12.19
C ASP A 183 11.79 -19.31 -13.52
#